data_6a0f6189710a605d7f20d938fe71fa68
#
_entry.id   6a0f6189710a605d7f20d938fe71fa68
#
_cell.length_a   1.000
_cell.length_b   1.000
_cell.length_c   1.000
_cell.angle_alpha   90.00
_cell.angle_beta   90.00
_cell.angle_gamma   90.00
#
_symmetry.space_group_name_H-M   'P 1'
#
loop_
_entity.id
_entity.type
_entity.pdbx_description
1 polymer ?
#
loop_
_entity_poly.entity_id
_entity_poly.type
_entity_poly.pdbx_seq_one_letter_code
_entity_poly.pdbx_strand_id
1 'polypeptide(L)'
;MVCLAKWPQFRELRAVMTVRVMLISPAMNAALREARFASDAPLDGSGLRQAHAAADAVPDADLCLRGPSLRCAATADALGLRSDTEHALRDWEMGRWSGARLAEVGADEPDQVAAWLADPSVAPHGGESLLDLCARAGAWLDSLNGSDSGRVLGVAEPAVIRAAAVHALALPPQVFWRLDVAPLTVTEFSGRSGRWNLRCGRPLTPEPRS
;
A
#
# COMPACT_ATOMS: atom_id res chain seq x y z
N MET A 1 -21.63 -18.56 -59.24
CA MET A 1 -22.05 -18.98 -57.92
C MET A 1 -20.82 -18.89 -57.04
N VAL A 2 -20.58 -17.74 -56.41
CA VAL A 2 -19.37 -17.43 -55.63
C VAL A 2 -19.73 -17.57 -54.16
N CYS A 3 -19.07 -18.51 -53.49
CA CYS A 3 -19.26 -18.84 -52.10
C CYS A 3 -18.64 -17.71 -51.21
N LEU A 4 -19.50 -16.93 -50.56
CA LEU A 4 -19.08 -15.97 -49.53
C LEU A 4 -18.71 -16.72 -48.26
N ALA A 5 -17.40 -16.92 -48.05
CA ALA A 5 -16.86 -17.42 -46.80
C ALA A 5 -17.18 -16.45 -45.67
N LYS A 6 -17.92 -16.97 -44.64
CA LYS A 6 -18.21 -16.25 -43.38
C LYS A 6 -16.91 -15.89 -42.68
N TRP A 7 -16.66 -14.61 -42.48
CA TRP A 7 -15.65 -14.12 -41.56
C TRP A 7 -16.09 -14.43 -40.10
N PRO A 8 -15.23 -15.00 -39.25
CA PRO A 8 -15.57 -15.19 -37.85
C PRO A 8 -15.68 -13.81 -37.18
N GLN A 9 -16.71 -13.69 -36.38
CA GLN A 9 -17.08 -12.52 -35.61
C GLN A 9 -15.88 -11.91 -34.93
N PHE A 10 -15.66 -10.62 -35.14
CA PHE A 10 -14.78 -9.79 -34.35
C PHE A 10 -15.24 -9.89 -32.90
N ARG A 11 -14.50 -10.65 -32.09
CA ARG A 11 -14.56 -10.57 -30.66
C ARG A 11 -14.21 -9.12 -30.34
N GLU A 12 -15.15 -8.36 -29.81
CA GLU A 12 -14.89 -6.99 -29.33
C GLU A 12 -13.62 -7.03 -28.51
N LEU A 13 -12.56 -6.44 -29.01
CA LEU A 13 -11.38 -6.10 -28.27
C LEU A 13 -11.83 -5.03 -27.26
N ARG A 14 -12.31 -5.43 -26.09
CA ARG A 14 -12.40 -4.53 -24.95
C ARG A 14 -11.04 -3.88 -24.86
N ALA A 15 -10.97 -2.60 -25.08
CA ALA A 15 -9.75 -1.84 -24.85
C ALA A 15 -9.32 -2.14 -23.41
N VAL A 16 -8.19 -2.85 -23.26
CA VAL A 16 -7.65 -3.15 -21.93
C VAL A 16 -7.23 -1.81 -21.34
N MET A 17 -8.12 -1.26 -20.50
CA MET A 17 -7.87 0.01 -19.82
C MET A 17 -6.70 -0.15 -18.87
N THR A 18 -5.84 0.85 -18.82
CA THR A 18 -4.76 0.92 -17.83
C THR A 18 -5.36 1.38 -16.51
N VAL A 19 -5.32 0.54 -15.49
CA VAL A 19 -5.68 0.95 -14.14
C VAL A 19 -4.50 1.68 -13.50
N ARG A 20 -4.80 2.72 -12.73
CA ARG A 20 -3.81 3.48 -11.96
C ARG A 20 -4.17 3.41 -10.49
N VAL A 21 -3.28 2.85 -9.70
CA VAL A 21 -3.42 2.73 -8.24
C VAL A 21 -2.38 3.62 -7.57
N MET A 22 -2.83 4.53 -6.74
CA MET A 22 -2.00 5.47 -6.00
C MET A 22 -2.15 5.19 -4.52
N LEU A 23 -1.08 4.77 -3.86
CA LEU A 23 -1.07 4.53 -2.43
C LEU A 23 -0.35 5.67 -1.71
N ILE A 24 -1.07 6.34 -0.80
CA ILE A 24 -0.54 7.36 0.09
C ILE A 24 -0.15 6.67 1.40
N SER A 25 1.10 6.86 1.83
CA SER A 25 1.50 6.46 3.18
C SER A 25 0.95 7.44 4.21
N PRO A 26 0.45 6.97 5.37
CA PRO A 26 -0.15 7.84 6.36
C PRO A 26 0.83 8.84 6.95
N ALA A 27 0.31 9.91 7.52
CA ALA A 27 1.11 10.89 8.24
C ALA A 27 1.79 10.29 9.48
N MET A 28 2.82 10.97 9.98
CA MET A 28 3.61 10.55 11.15
C MET A 28 2.74 10.50 12.41
N ASN A 29 3.05 9.53 13.30
CA ASN A 29 2.51 9.49 14.66
C ASN A 29 3.62 9.19 15.69
N ALA A 30 3.26 9.17 16.97
CA ALA A 30 4.21 8.90 18.05
C ALA A 30 4.78 7.48 17.99
N ALA A 31 3.95 6.48 17.68
CA ALA A 31 4.38 5.08 17.62
C ALA A 31 5.47 4.86 16.57
N LEU A 32 5.35 5.50 15.40
CA LEU A 32 6.37 5.41 14.36
C LEU A 32 7.69 6.09 14.77
N ARG A 33 7.63 7.24 15.47
CA ARG A 33 8.86 7.90 15.99
C ARG A 33 9.59 7.05 17.03
N GLU A 34 8.84 6.25 17.79
CA GLU A 34 9.39 5.34 18.79
C GLU A 34 9.79 3.98 18.23
N ALA A 35 9.75 3.82 16.90
CA ALA A 35 10.02 2.55 16.21
C ALA A 35 9.24 1.37 16.82
N ARG A 36 7.93 1.58 17.07
CA ARG A 36 7.04 0.51 17.52
C ARG A 36 6.55 -0.30 16.34
N PHE A 37 6.43 -1.60 16.55
CA PHE A 37 5.70 -2.46 15.63
C PHE A 37 4.23 -2.02 15.54
N ALA A 38 3.57 -2.39 14.43
CA ALA A 38 2.20 -2.03 14.13
C ALA A 38 1.35 -1.84 15.39
N SER A 39 0.93 -0.61 15.64
CA SER A 39 0.04 -0.27 16.74
C SER A 39 -1.10 0.57 16.18
N ASP A 40 -2.32 0.27 16.58
CA ASP A 40 -3.49 1.05 16.15
C ASP A 40 -3.57 2.38 16.93
N ALA A 41 -2.53 3.21 16.75
CA ALA A 41 -2.41 4.52 17.36
C ALA A 41 -2.81 5.62 16.35
N PRO A 42 -3.63 6.61 16.77
CA PRO A 42 -4.05 7.71 15.91
C PRO A 42 -2.88 8.63 15.57
N LEU A 43 -3.12 9.59 14.68
CA LEU A 43 -2.20 10.70 14.42
C LEU A 43 -2.05 11.58 15.67
N ASP A 44 -0.84 12.11 15.84
CA ASP A 44 -0.63 13.21 16.77
C ASP A 44 -0.91 14.58 16.10
N GLY A 45 -0.88 15.65 16.90
CA GLY A 45 -1.16 17.00 16.39
C GLY A 45 -0.21 17.47 15.28
N SER A 46 1.03 16.95 15.24
CA SER A 46 1.99 17.28 14.17
C SER A 46 1.61 16.55 12.87
N GLY A 47 1.30 15.24 12.97
CA GLY A 47 0.85 14.46 11.81
C GLY A 47 -0.43 15.01 11.21
N LEU A 48 -1.40 15.41 12.03
CA LEU A 48 -2.64 16.04 11.57
C LEU A 48 -2.36 17.34 10.80
N ARG A 49 -1.51 18.22 11.33
CA ARG A 49 -1.17 19.46 10.62
C ARG A 49 -0.48 19.23 9.28
N GLN A 50 0.43 18.23 9.22
CA GLN A 50 1.11 17.87 7.98
C GLN A 50 0.14 17.30 6.95
N ALA A 51 -0.79 16.42 7.37
CA ALA A 51 -1.81 15.87 6.49
C ALA A 51 -2.75 16.96 5.95
N HIS A 52 -3.24 17.86 6.80
CA HIS A 52 -4.06 18.99 6.35
C HIS A 52 -3.31 19.90 5.34
N ALA A 53 -2.02 20.17 5.58
CA ALA A 53 -1.21 20.97 4.66
C ALA A 53 -0.99 20.28 3.29
N ALA A 54 -1.10 18.97 3.22
CA ALA A 54 -0.94 18.19 2.00
C ALA A 54 -2.26 17.98 1.22
N ALA A 55 -3.40 18.42 1.76
CA ALA A 55 -4.72 18.13 1.18
C ALA A 55 -4.87 18.61 -0.27
N ASP A 56 -4.36 19.80 -0.59
CA ASP A 56 -4.44 20.37 -1.94
C ASP A 56 -3.54 19.64 -2.98
N ALA A 57 -2.63 18.75 -2.53
CA ALA A 57 -1.74 17.97 -3.38
C ALA A 57 -2.24 16.54 -3.66
N VAL A 58 -3.40 16.18 -3.11
CA VAL A 58 -3.99 14.86 -3.30
C VAL A 58 -4.41 14.67 -4.77
N PRO A 59 -3.98 13.58 -5.43
CA PRO A 59 -4.39 13.32 -6.80
C PRO A 59 -5.88 13.01 -6.93
N ASP A 60 -6.48 13.41 -8.04
CA ASP A 60 -7.85 12.99 -8.36
C ASP A 60 -7.95 11.47 -8.55
N ALA A 61 -9.02 10.88 -8.04
CA ALA A 61 -9.32 9.47 -8.17
C ALA A 61 -10.82 9.22 -8.37
N ASP A 62 -11.13 8.10 -9.01
CA ASP A 62 -12.50 7.64 -9.25
C ASP A 62 -13.01 6.81 -8.05
N LEU A 63 -12.08 6.18 -7.31
CA LEU A 63 -12.35 5.40 -6.11
C LEU A 63 -11.30 5.73 -5.04
N CYS A 64 -11.76 6.04 -3.83
CA CYS A 64 -10.91 6.28 -2.67
C CYS A 64 -11.11 5.20 -1.62
N LEU A 65 -10.01 4.59 -1.18
CA LEU A 65 -9.95 3.51 -0.20
C LEU A 65 -9.01 3.86 0.94
N ARG A 66 -9.14 3.18 2.07
CA ARG A 66 -8.17 3.26 3.18
C ARG A 66 -8.04 1.93 3.91
N GLY A 67 -6.88 1.67 4.47
CA GLY A 67 -6.71 0.61 5.45
C GLY A 67 -7.54 0.88 6.72
N PRO A 68 -7.84 -0.16 7.51
CA PRO A 68 -8.72 -0.06 8.68
C PRO A 68 -8.08 0.64 9.89
N SER A 69 -6.75 0.89 9.90
CA SER A 69 -6.06 1.49 11.04
C SER A 69 -6.56 2.92 11.34
N LEU A 70 -6.55 3.31 12.62
CA LEU A 70 -6.87 4.68 13.03
C LEU A 70 -5.98 5.71 12.35
N ARG A 71 -4.72 5.38 12.10
CA ARG A 71 -3.77 6.25 11.42
C ARG A 71 -4.15 6.47 9.96
N CYS A 72 -4.54 5.42 9.22
CA CYS A 72 -5.04 5.53 7.85
C CYS A 72 -6.34 6.36 7.81
N ALA A 73 -7.27 6.10 8.72
CA ALA A 73 -8.53 6.83 8.81
C ALA A 73 -8.30 8.33 9.06
N ALA A 74 -7.54 8.66 10.11
CA ALA A 74 -7.25 10.07 10.44
C ALA A 74 -6.46 10.79 9.35
N THR A 75 -5.58 10.09 8.61
CA THR A 75 -4.87 10.67 7.47
C THR A 75 -5.83 10.94 6.32
N ALA A 76 -6.70 9.98 5.97
CA ALA A 76 -7.68 10.16 4.90
C ALA A 76 -8.63 11.34 5.20
N ASP A 77 -9.13 11.42 6.42
CA ASP A 77 -10.00 12.51 6.87
C ASP A 77 -9.29 13.87 6.79
N ALA A 78 -8.04 13.96 7.26
CA ALA A 78 -7.24 15.19 7.22
C ALA A 78 -6.87 15.62 5.78
N LEU A 79 -6.75 14.68 4.85
CA LEU A 79 -6.57 14.93 3.42
C LEU A 79 -7.89 15.29 2.70
N GLY A 80 -9.04 15.28 3.41
CA GLY A 80 -10.36 15.56 2.82
C GLY A 80 -10.92 14.42 1.95
N LEU A 81 -10.40 13.20 2.07
CA LEU A 81 -10.81 12.06 1.28
C LEU A 81 -12.09 11.42 1.83
N ARG A 82 -13.07 11.24 0.98
CA ARG A 82 -14.20 10.34 1.26
C ARG A 82 -13.80 8.94 0.81
N SER A 83 -13.39 8.10 1.76
CA SER A 83 -12.81 6.79 1.47
C SER A 83 -13.54 5.65 2.19
N ASP A 84 -13.70 4.54 1.50
CA ASP A 84 -14.22 3.31 2.07
C ASP A 84 -13.09 2.49 2.70
N THR A 85 -13.42 1.70 3.73
CA THR A 85 -12.45 0.83 4.38
C THR A 85 -12.22 -0.42 3.53
N GLU A 86 -10.96 -0.67 3.16
CA GLU A 86 -10.52 -1.86 2.44
C GLU A 86 -9.67 -2.73 3.37
N HIS A 87 -10.21 -3.88 3.76
CA HIS A 87 -9.54 -4.80 4.70
C HIS A 87 -8.27 -5.45 4.14
N ALA A 88 -8.16 -5.56 2.82
CA ALA A 88 -6.93 -6.04 2.20
C ALA A 88 -5.76 -5.05 2.37
N LEU A 89 -6.04 -3.79 2.72
CA LEU A 89 -5.04 -2.75 3.05
C LEU A 89 -4.73 -2.66 4.55
N ARG A 90 -5.16 -3.65 5.38
CA ARG A 90 -4.79 -3.67 6.80
C ARG A 90 -3.27 -3.71 6.96
N ASP A 91 -2.79 -3.15 8.07
CA ASP A 91 -1.35 -3.20 8.40
C ASP A 91 -0.83 -4.64 8.55
N TRP A 92 0.47 -4.79 8.65
CA TRP A 92 1.13 -6.06 8.90
C TRP A 92 0.79 -6.56 10.30
N GLU A 93 0.23 -7.74 10.39
CA GLU A 93 -0.15 -8.34 11.67
C GLU A 93 1.08 -8.86 12.41
N MET A 94 1.50 -8.14 13.44
CA MET A 94 2.72 -8.41 14.20
C MET A 94 2.48 -9.25 15.46
N GLY A 95 1.28 -9.84 15.62
CA GLY A 95 0.95 -10.72 16.73
C GLY A 95 1.37 -10.13 18.08
N ARG A 96 2.14 -10.92 18.88
CA ARG A 96 2.59 -10.47 20.22
C ARG A 96 3.58 -9.29 20.22
N TRP A 97 4.21 -8.98 19.09
CA TRP A 97 5.10 -7.81 18.98
C TRP A 97 4.34 -6.51 18.74
N SER A 98 3.03 -6.56 18.43
CA SER A 98 2.23 -5.36 18.18
C SER A 98 2.34 -4.36 19.35
N GLY A 99 2.67 -3.11 19.01
CA GLY A 99 2.85 -2.01 19.95
C GLY A 99 4.17 -2.01 20.72
N ALA A 100 4.94 -3.11 20.75
CA ALA A 100 6.26 -3.15 21.36
C ALA A 100 7.29 -2.34 20.54
N ARG A 101 8.32 -1.84 21.21
CA ARG A 101 9.44 -1.18 20.51
C ARG A 101 10.35 -2.22 19.87
N LEU A 102 10.83 -1.93 18.67
CA LEU A 102 11.79 -2.81 17.98
C LEU A 102 13.04 -3.11 18.84
N ALA A 103 13.54 -2.10 19.57
CA ALA A 103 14.69 -2.27 20.46
C ALA A 103 14.41 -3.22 21.65
N GLU A 104 13.19 -3.18 22.22
CA GLU A 104 12.76 -4.06 23.31
C GLU A 104 12.68 -5.50 22.80
N VAL A 105 11.98 -5.73 21.69
CA VAL A 105 11.87 -7.06 21.09
C VAL A 105 13.24 -7.60 20.67
N GLY A 106 14.11 -6.74 20.11
CA GLY A 106 15.47 -7.13 19.73
C GLY A 106 16.36 -7.52 20.90
N ALA A 107 16.12 -6.94 22.09
CA ALA A 107 16.83 -7.33 23.31
C ALA A 107 16.27 -8.61 23.94
N ASP A 108 14.96 -8.79 23.93
CA ASP A 108 14.27 -9.89 24.60
C ASP A 108 14.25 -11.16 23.73
N GLU A 109 14.14 -11.02 22.41
CA GLU A 109 13.96 -12.12 21.46
C GLU A 109 14.93 -12.03 20.26
N PRO A 110 16.27 -11.90 20.42
CA PRO A 110 17.19 -11.63 19.33
C PRO A 110 17.18 -12.72 18.24
N ASP A 111 17.08 -13.98 18.61
CA ASP A 111 17.06 -15.10 17.66
C ASP A 111 15.76 -15.10 16.80
N GLN A 112 14.66 -14.72 17.41
CA GLN A 112 13.37 -14.61 16.71
C GLN A 112 13.38 -13.44 15.70
N VAL A 113 13.96 -12.31 16.10
CA VAL A 113 14.15 -11.15 15.18
C VAL A 113 15.09 -11.53 14.06
N ALA A 114 16.20 -12.24 14.32
CA ALA A 114 17.11 -12.70 13.28
C ALA A 114 16.42 -13.66 12.30
N ALA A 115 15.64 -14.62 12.78
CA ALA A 115 14.87 -15.53 11.95
C ALA A 115 13.83 -14.77 11.07
N TRP A 116 13.10 -13.83 11.66
CA TRP A 116 12.11 -13.00 10.96
C TRP A 116 12.73 -12.16 9.81
N LEU A 117 13.93 -11.63 10.02
CA LEU A 117 14.64 -10.85 8.98
C LEU A 117 15.24 -11.75 7.88
N ALA A 118 15.65 -12.99 8.20
CA ALA A 118 16.31 -13.89 7.28
C ALA A 118 15.35 -14.69 6.41
N ASP A 119 14.24 -15.17 6.98
CA ASP A 119 13.28 -16.04 6.30
C ASP A 119 11.89 -15.40 6.19
N PRO A 120 11.46 -15.02 4.98
CA PRO A 120 10.18 -14.36 4.76
C PRO A 120 8.96 -15.25 5.05
N SER A 121 9.14 -16.57 5.22
CA SER A 121 8.04 -17.51 5.48
C SER A 121 7.70 -17.64 6.97
N VAL A 122 8.60 -17.19 7.86
CA VAL A 122 8.38 -17.33 9.31
C VAL A 122 7.68 -16.11 9.91
N ALA A 123 6.83 -16.37 10.89
CA ALA A 123 6.14 -15.34 11.68
C ALA A 123 6.36 -15.64 13.19
N PRO A 124 7.57 -15.41 13.73
CA PRO A 124 7.89 -15.77 15.11
C PRO A 124 7.04 -15.03 16.13
N HIS A 125 6.47 -13.89 15.76
CA HIS A 125 5.53 -13.10 16.56
C HIS A 125 4.10 -13.68 16.60
N GLY A 126 3.80 -14.72 15.80
CA GLY A 126 2.49 -15.37 15.75
C GLY A 126 1.42 -14.62 14.94
N GLY A 127 1.83 -13.65 14.16
CA GLY A 127 0.97 -12.91 13.21
C GLY A 127 1.18 -13.36 11.77
N GLU A 128 1.18 -12.41 10.83
CA GLU A 128 1.31 -12.63 9.39
C GLU A 128 2.80 -12.71 8.98
N SER A 129 3.20 -13.70 8.19
CA SER A 129 4.56 -13.76 7.62
C SER A 129 4.74 -12.68 6.55
N LEU A 130 6.00 -12.40 6.15
CA LEU A 130 6.26 -11.48 5.05
C LEU A 130 5.70 -12.02 3.72
N LEU A 131 5.71 -13.34 3.51
CA LEU A 131 5.09 -13.95 2.33
C LEU A 131 3.59 -13.74 2.30
N ASP A 132 2.90 -13.91 3.45
CA ASP A 132 1.45 -13.72 3.54
C ASP A 132 1.08 -12.25 3.29
N LEU A 133 1.83 -11.32 3.86
CA LEU A 133 1.68 -9.88 3.60
C LEU A 133 1.83 -9.55 2.10
N CYS A 134 2.89 -10.06 1.45
CA CYS A 134 3.13 -9.86 0.01
C CYS A 134 2.02 -10.50 -0.83
N ALA A 135 1.56 -11.69 -0.48
CA ALA A 135 0.47 -12.38 -1.17
C ALA A 135 -0.84 -11.61 -1.06
N ARG A 136 -1.19 -11.12 0.14
CA ARG A 136 -2.41 -10.33 0.37
C ARG A 136 -2.39 -9.00 -0.38
N ALA A 137 -1.32 -8.22 -0.24
CA ALA A 137 -1.19 -6.94 -0.91
C ALA A 137 -1.16 -7.11 -2.44
N GLY A 138 -0.49 -8.15 -2.94
CA GLY A 138 -0.44 -8.49 -4.35
C GLY A 138 -1.78 -8.92 -4.91
N ALA A 139 -2.49 -9.80 -4.22
CA ALA A 139 -3.83 -10.25 -4.63
C ALA A 139 -4.83 -9.08 -4.71
N TRP A 140 -4.77 -8.15 -3.74
CA TRP A 140 -5.57 -6.93 -3.79
C TRP A 140 -5.21 -6.08 -5.02
N LEU A 141 -3.92 -5.83 -5.25
CA LEU A 141 -3.46 -5.03 -6.38
C LEU A 141 -3.91 -5.66 -7.71
N ASP A 142 -3.78 -6.98 -7.87
CA ASP A 142 -4.16 -7.72 -9.07
C ASP A 142 -5.68 -7.75 -9.28
N SER A 143 -6.48 -7.70 -8.22
CA SER A 143 -7.94 -7.64 -8.32
C SER A 143 -8.45 -6.37 -9.01
N LEU A 144 -7.64 -5.31 -9.01
CA LEU A 144 -7.94 -4.05 -9.69
C LEU A 144 -7.58 -4.09 -11.18
N ASN A 145 -6.79 -5.08 -11.63
CA ASN A 145 -6.46 -5.26 -13.05
C ASN A 145 -7.72 -5.66 -13.84
N GLY A 146 -8.07 -4.82 -14.82
CA GLY A 146 -9.26 -5.07 -15.65
C GLY A 146 -10.59 -4.64 -15.02
N SER A 147 -10.55 -4.00 -13.84
CA SER A 147 -11.70 -3.30 -13.29
C SER A 147 -11.92 -1.98 -14.06
N ASP A 148 -13.18 -1.54 -14.14
CA ASP A 148 -13.52 -0.23 -14.74
C ASP A 148 -13.18 0.94 -13.79
N SER A 149 -12.44 0.67 -12.70
CA SER A 149 -12.18 1.63 -11.61
C SER A 149 -11.26 2.80 -11.98
N GLY A 150 -10.67 2.80 -13.19
CA GLY A 150 -9.86 3.93 -13.66
C GLY A 150 -8.69 4.28 -12.74
N ARG A 151 -8.89 5.28 -11.88
CA ARG A 151 -7.90 5.75 -10.89
C ARG A 151 -8.36 5.41 -9.49
N VAL A 152 -7.59 4.60 -8.79
CA VAL A 152 -7.83 4.20 -7.39
C VAL A 152 -6.82 4.90 -6.51
N LEU A 153 -7.28 5.56 -5.47
CA LEU A 153 -6.44 6.17 -4.44
C LEU A 153 -6.65 5.41 -3.12
N GLY A 154 -5.57 4.98 -2.49
CA GLY A 154 -5.62 4.30 -1.20
C GLY A 154 -4.72 4.96 -0.16
N VAL A 155 -5.16 5.04 1.10
CA VAL A 155 -4.29 5.34 2.23
C VAL A 155 -3.94 4.03 2.91
N ALA A 156 -2.66 3.63 2.88
CA ALA A 156 -2.19 2.33 3.37
C ALA A 156 -0.87 2.44 4.12
N GLU A 157 -0.69 1.57 5.11
CA GLU A 157 0.52 1.53 5.92
C GLU A 157 1.78 1.23 5.07
N PRO A 158 2.96 1.75 5.43
CA PRO A 158 4.19 1.57 4.66
C PRO A 158 4.53 0.09 4.36
N ALA A 159 4.20 -0.82 5.28
CA ALA A 159 4.42 -2.25 5.07
C ALA A 159 3.60 -2.79 3.89
N VAL A 160 2.34 -2.38 3.78
CA VAL A 160 1.45 -2.78 2.67
C VAL A 160 1.94 -2.21 1.34
N ILE A 161 2.38 -0.95 1.33
CA ILE A 161 2.91 -0.29 0.11
C ILE A 161 4.19 -1.00 -0.37
N ARG A 162 5.11 -1.34 0.55
CA ARG A 162 6.33 -2.10 0.24
C ARG A 162 6.01 -3.50 -0.31
N ALA A 163 5.06 -4.20 0.32
CA ALA A 163 4.63 -5.52 -0.12
C ALA A 163 3.99 -5.48 -1.52
N ALA A 164 3.14 -4.49 -1.79
CA ALA A 164 2.58 -4.26 -3.12
C ALA A 164 3.67 -3.98 -4.17
N ALA A 165 4.72 -3.22 -3.80
CA ALA A 165 5.85 -2.94 -4.69
C ALA A 165 6.69 -4.20 -4.99
N VAL A 166 6.96 -5.03 -3.98
CA VAL A 166 7.63 -6.33 -4.15
C VAL A 166 6.85 -7.21 -5.13
N HIS A 167 5.52 -7.33 -4.95
CA HIS A 167 4.66 -8.10 -5.83
C HIS A 167 4.64 -7.52 -7.26
N ALA A 168 4.37 -6.22 -7.39
CA ALA A 168 4.21 -5.54 -8.69
C ALA A 168 5.44 -5.69 -9.59
N LEU A 169 6.63 -5.73 -9.02
CA LEU A 169 7.90 -5.87 -9.73
C LEU A 169 8.45 -7.29 -9.74
N ALA A 170 7.70 -8.27 -9.22
CA ALA A 170 8.12 -9.67 -9.08
C ALA A 170 9.50 -9.81 -8.41
N LEU A 171 9.75 -9.00 -7.37
CA LEU A 171 11.02 -9.01 -6.65
C LEU A 171 11.07 -10.16 -5.62
N PRO A 172 12.28 -10.65 -5.28
CA PRO A 172 12.44 -11.51 -4.13
C PRO A 172 11.89 -10.84 -2.87
N PRO A 173 11.13 -11.56 -2.00
CA PRO A 173 10.52 -10.96 -0.81
C PRO A 173 11.49 -10.22 0.11
N GLN A 174 12.74 -10.67 0.19
CA GLN A 174 13.80 -10.03 0.99
C GLN A 174 14.10 -8.58 0.57
N VAL A 175 13.74 -8.17 -0.65
CA VAL A 175 13.89 -6.78 -1.11
C VAL A 175 12.99 -5.84 -0.32
N PHE A 176 11.93 -6.33 0.30
CA PHE A 176 11.05 -5.57 1.19
C PHE A 176 11.82 -4.73 2.23
N TRP A 177 12.87 -5.30 2.82
CA TRP A 177 13.69 -4.63 3.83
C TRP A 177 14.54 -3.48 3.30
N ARG A 178 14.66 -3.37 1.99
CA ARG A 178 15.46 -2.35 1.29
C ARG A 178 14.61 -1.25 0.66
N LEU A 179 13.28 -1.38 0.76
CA LEU A 179 12.34 -0.37 0.29
C LEU A 179 11.99 0.58 1.43
N ASP A 180 12.06 1.86 1.18
CA ASP A 180 11.62 2.89 2.11
C ASP A 180 10.38 3.62 1.59
N VAL A 181 9.44 3.91 2.48
CA VAL A 181 8.21 4.63 2.18
C VAL A 181 8.01 5.71 3.24
N ALA A 182 8.35 6.93 2.87
CA ALA A 182 8.23 8.08 3.77
C ALA A 182 6.75 8.45 4.00
N PRO A 183 6.41 9.03 5.16
CA PRO A 183 5.08 9.56 5.43
C PRO A 183 4.63 10.59 4.39
N LEU A 184 3.33 10.61 4.08
CA LEU A 184 2.72 11.53 3.12
C LEU A 184 3.43 11.54 1.76
N THR A 185 3.82 10.35 1.28
CA THR A 185 4.29 10.16 -0.09
C THR A 185 3.31 9.28 -0.87
N VAL A 186 3.29 9.47 -2.19
CA VAL A 186 2.50 8.68 -3.13
C VAL A 186 3.39 7.66 -3.81
N THR A 187 2.99 6.40 -3.76
CA THR A 187 3.51 5.32 -4.60
C THR A 187 2.45 4.97 -5.64
N GLU A 188 2.79 5.08 -6.91
CA GLU A 188 1.86 4.89 -8.03
C GLU A 188 2.18 3.60 -8.78
N PHE A 189 1.17 2.76 -8.95
CA PHE A 189 1.19 1.56 -9.77
C PHE A 189 0.34 1.79 -11.01
N SER A 190 0.86 1.51 -12.20
CA SER A 190 0.07 1.51 -13.43
C SER A 190 0.06 0.11 -14.03
N GLY A 191 -1.13 -0.49 -14.08
CA GLY A 191 -1.34 -1.87 -14.46
C GLY A 191 -2.04 -2.02 -15.81
N ARG A 192 -1.55 -2.97 -16.62
CA ARG A 192 -2.17 -3.38 -17.87
C ARG A 192 -1.86 -4.85 -18.12
N SER A 193 -2.92 -5.66 -18.33
CA SER A 193 -2.77 -7.08 -18.68
C SER A 193 -1.88 -7.87 -17.71
N GLY A 194 -2.03 -7.66 -16.40
CA GLY A 194 -1.25 -8.36 -15.36
C GLY A 194 0.19 -7.87 -15.18
N ARG A 195 0.61 -6.79 -15.86
CA ARG A 195 1.91 -6.15 -15.65
C ARG A 195 1.74 -4.83 -14.94
N TRP A 196 2.60 -4.60 -13.94
CA TRP A 196 2.65 -3.36 -13.19
C TRP A 196 3.92 -2.57 -13.48
N ASN A 197 3.79 -1.26 -13.61
CA ASN A 197 4.91 -0.32 -13.53
C ASN A 197 4.79 0.44 -12.22
N LEU A 198 5.92 0.83 -11.64
CA LEU A 198 6.00 1.49 -10.35
C LEU A 198 6.66 2.85 -10.47
N ARG A 199 6.06 3.87 -9.83
CA ARG A 199 6.67 5.17 -9.54
C ARG A 199 6.61 5.39 -8.03
N CYS A 200 7.78 5.53 -7.38
CA CYS A 200 7.89 5.62 -5.93
C CYS A 200 8.06 7.05 -5.42
N GLY A 201 7.56 7.28 -4.22
CA GLY A 201 8.07 8.29 -3.31
C GLY A 201 7.84 9.76 -3.70
N ARG A 202 6.82 10.08 -4.49
CA ARG A 202 6.47 11.48 -4.74
C ARG A 202 5.85 12.09 -3.47
N PRO A 203 6.47 13.12 -2.85
CA PRO A 203 5.88 13.79 -1.71
C PRO A 203 4.53 14.41 -2.07
N LEU A 204 3.59 14.37 -1.15
CA LEU A 204 2.37 15.18 -1.18
C LEU A 204 2.72 16.59 -0.73
N THR A 205 3.27 17.37 -1.64
CA THR A 205 3.51 18.80 -1.44
C THR A 205 2.67 19.59 -2.43
N PRO A 206 1.98 20.65 -2.00
CA PRO A 206 1.33 21.56 -2.94
C PRO A 206 2.36 22.06 -3.96
N GLU A 207 1.97 22.08 -5.25
CA GLU A 207 2.81 22.73 -6.24
C GLU A 207 2.98 24.23 -5.86
N PRO A 208 4.20 24.79 -5.98
CA PRO A 208 4.38 26.23 -5.76
C PRO A 208 3.45 26.95 -6.74
N ARG A 209 2.54 27.76 -6.20
CA ARG A 209 1.69 28.62 -7.02
C ARG A 209 2.58 29.56 -7.82
N SER A 210 2.63 29.39 -9.12
CA SER A 210 3.31 30.27 -10.09
C SER A 210 2.63 31.64 -10.17
#